data_31c51324db2968fb5c4588657e358a18
#
_entry.id   31c51324db2968fb5c4588657e358a18
#
_cell.length_a   1.000
_cell.length_b   1.000
_cell.length_c   1.000
_cell.angle_alpha   90.00
_cell.angle_beta   90.00
_cell.angle_gamma   90.00
#
_symmetry.space_group_name_H-M   'P 1'
#
loop_
_entity.id
_entity.type
_entity.pdbx_description
1 polymer ?
#
loop_
_entity_poly.entity_id
_entity_poly.type
_entity_poly.pdbx_seq_one_letter_code
_entity_poly.pdbx_strand_id
1 'polypeptide(L)'
;NVVLTNNLTRSLSREELKEVDVKVLKGVVYISLADNMLYKSGSYEINERAGETLSKIAKIITDYKDYEVLVEGNTDNVPISRPNIRNNWDLSALRASSVVQALQNQYGVDPKRLSAAGRGEYNPLTDNDTELGKQRNRRTQIIITPKLDQFLELIDKAPEAEGEEKAE
;
A
#
# COMPACT_ATOMS: atom_id res chain seq x y z
N ASN A 1 -9.46 7.93 6.56
CA ASN A 1 -9.84 7.37 7.85
C ASN A 1 -8.80 7.68 8.93
N VAL A 2 -9.08 8.74 9.68
CA VAL A 2 -8.15 9.31 10.67
C VAL A 2 -7.89 8.33 11.83
N VAL A 3 -8.90 7.58 12.25
CA VAL A 3 -8.77 6.63 13.38
C VAL A 3 -7.85 5.48 13.03
N LEU A 4 -8.02 4.88 11.84
CA LEU A 4 -7.15 3.82 11.34
C LEU A 4 -5.70 4.31 11.26
N THR A 5 -5.49 5.48 10.68
CA THR A 5 -4.17 6.08 10.51
C THR A 5 -3.49 6.36 11.84
N ASN A 6 -4.23 6.92 12.81
CA ASN A 6 -3.69 7.20 14.15
C ASN A 6 -3.33 5.91 14.89
N ASN A 7 -4.17 4.89 14.80
CA ASN A 7 -3.89 3.59 15.45
C ASN A 7 -2.65 2.94 14.86
N LEU A 8 -2.48 2.97 13.54
CA LEU A 8 -1.29 2.46 12.89
C LEU A 8 -0.04 3.25 13.30
N THR A 9 -0.08 4.57 13.20
CA THR A 9 1.06 5.45 13.52
C THR A 9 1.53 5.26 14.96
N ARG A 10 0.61 5.12 15.91
CA ARG A 10 0.93 4.87 17.32
C ARG A 10 1.57 3.50 17.56
N SER A 11 1.24 2.51 16.73
CA SER A 11 1.79 1.15 16.88
C SER A 11 3.21 1.03 16.34
N LEU A 12 3.64 1.95 15.47
CA LEU A 12 4.95 1.92 14.84
C LEU A 12 6.03 2.55 15.75
N SER A 13 7.21 1.91 15.81
CA SER A 13 8.38 2.46 16.49
C SER A 13 8.98 3.65 15.73
N ARG A 14 9.88 4.40 16.39
CA ARG A 14 10.62 5.50 15.74
C ARG A 14 11.45 5.01 14.54
N GLU A 15 12.05 3.83 14.65
CA GLU A 15 12.82 3.24 13.55
C GLU A 15 11.91 2.89 12.38
N GLU A 16 10.75 2.30 12.64
CA GLU A 16 9.77 1.98 11.62
C GLU A 16 9.21 3.22 10.92
N LEU A 17 8.96 4.30 11.66
CA LEU A 17 8.45 5.57 11.10
C LEU A 17 9.41 6.25 10.11
N LYS A 18 10.69 5.91 10.12
CA LYS A 18 11.65 6.40 9.12
C LYS A 18 11.46 5.75 7.75
N GLU A 19 10.89 4.56 7.71
CA GLU A 19 10.76 3.73 6.51
C GLU A 19 9.31 3.50 6.09
N VAL A 20 8.37 4.01 6.88
CA VAL A 20 6.92 3.88 6.65
C VAL A 20 6.29 5.27 6.61
N ASP A 21 5.62 5.59 5.52
CA ASP A 21 4.84 6.83 5.38
C ASP A 21 3.37 6.49 5.25
N VAL A 22 2.53 7.16 6.03
CA VAL A 22 1.08 6.94 6.04
C VAL A 22 0.36 8.23 5.64
N LYS A 23 -0.45 8.16 4.59
CA LYS A 23 -1.25 9.29 4.09
C LYS A 23 -2.71 8.89 3.95
N VAL A 24 -3.59 9.86 4.15
CA VAL A 24 -5.02 9.71 3.88
C VAL A 24 -5.43 10.74 2.83
N LEU A 25 -6.00 10.25 1.73
CA LEU A 25 -6.56 11.07 0.67
C LEU A 25 -7.96 10.57 0.32
N LYS A 26 -8.96 11.42 0.46
CA LYS A 26 -10.36 11.11 0.08
C LYS A 26 -10.88 9.78 0.66
N GLY A 27 -10.56 9.51 1.92
CA GLY A 27 -10.97 8.30 2.62
C GLY A 27 -10.15 7.04 2.32
N VAL A 28 -9.17 7.13 1.43
CA VAL A 28 -8.24 6.05 1.10
C VAL A 28 -6.96 6.21 1.89
N VAL A 29 -6.50 5.14 2.53
CA VAL A 29 -5.26 5.12 3.30
C VAL A 29 -4.14 4.55 2.44
N TYR A 30 -3.05 5.29 2.32
CA TYR A 30 -1.83 4.90 1.61
C TYR A 30 -0.71 4.67 2.60
N ILE A 31 -0.23 3.45 2.70
CA ILE A 31 0.92 3.08 3.52
C ILE A 31 2.08 2.80 2.57
N SER A 32 3.07 3.67 2.56
CA SER A 32 4.26 3.54 1.70
C SER A 32 5.41 2.96 2.51
N LEU A 33 5.99 1.87 2.01
CA LEU A 33 7.05 1.12 2.66
C LEU A 33 8.31 1.16 1.79
N ALA A 34 9.45 1.51 2.41
CA ALA A 34 10.73 1.57 1.72
C ALA A 34 11.18 0.17 1.27
N ASP A 35 11.76 0.11 0.08
CA ASP A 35 12.24 -1.12 -0.53
C ASP A 35 13.22 -1.89 0.34
N ASN A 36 14.23 -1.20 0.88
CA ASN A 36 15.29 -1.81 1.68
C ASN A 36 14.81 -2.34 3.04
N MET A 37 13.68 -1.86 3.54
CA MET A 37 13.05 -2.42 4.72
C MET A 37 12.34 -3.74 4.40
N LEU A 38 11.63 -3.80 3.27
CA LEU A 38 10.78 -4.93 2.91
C LEU A 38 11.54 -6.10 2.28
N TYR A 39 12.47 -5.83 1.38
CA TYR A 39 13.06 -6.85 0.53
C TYR A 39 14.57 -6.92 0.62
N LYS A 40 15.11 -8.09 0.31
CA LYS A 40 16.52 -8.24 -0.02
C LYS A 40 16.82 -7.56 -1.35
N SER A 41 18.02 -6.99 -1.49
CA SER A 41 18.42 -6.22 -2.67
C SER A 41 18.19 -7.00 -3.98
N GLY A 42 17.52 -6.38 -4.94
CA GLY A 42 17.23 -6.95 -6.26
C GLY A 42 16.37 -8.22 -6.21
N SER A 43 15.68 -8.49 -5.12
CA SER A 43 14.86 -9.68 -4.90
C SER A 43 13.41 -9.28 -4.60
N TYR A 44 12.51 -10.24 -4.71
CA TYR A 44 11.14 -10.18 -4.19
C TYR A 44 10.98 -10.92 -2.86
N GLU A 45 12.06 -11.46 -2.32
CA GLU A 45 12.04 -12.15 -1.03
C GLU A 45 11.93 -11.15 0.12
N ILE A 46 10.96 -11.39 1.02
CA ILE A 46 10.73 -10.54 2.19
C ILE A 46 11.91 -10.63 3.15
N ASN A 47 12.38 -9.47 3.60
CA ASN A 47 13.41 -9.36 4.61
C ASN A 47 12.83 -9.71 5.99
N GLU A 48 13.54 -10.47 6.79
CA GLU A 48 13.09 -10.87 8.14
C GLU A 48 12.75 -9.66 9.04
N ARG A 49 13.50 -8.58 8.93
CA ARG A 49 13.24 -7.35 9.70
C ARG A 49 11.92 -6.65 9.35
N ALA A 50 11.32 -6.98 8.21
CA ALA A 50 10.01 -6.44 7.83
C ALA A 50 8.85 -7.08 8.60
N GLY A 51 9.07 -8.20 9.25
CA GLY A 51 8.02 -9.00 9.90
C GLY A 51 7.25 -8.25 10.96
N GLU A 52 7.92 -7.51 11.82
CA GLU A 52 7.26 -6.74 12.87
C GLU A 52 6.36 -5.64 12.31
N THR A 53 6.84 -4.88 11.33
CA THR A 53 6.07 -3.84 10.66
C THR A 53 4.87 -4.41 9.91
N LEU A 54 5.07 -5.48 9.15
CA LEU A 54 3.97 -6.16 8.44
C LEU A 54 2.93 -6.74 9.40
N SER A 55 3.36 -7.28 10.54
CA SER A 55 2.46 -7.76 11.59
C SER A 55 1.55 -6.66 12.12
N LYS A 56 2.08 -5.47 12.37
CA LYS A 56 1.31 -4.31 12.84
C LYS A 56 0.32 -3.82 11.79
N ILE A 57 0.73 -3.78 10.53
CA ILE A 57 -0.14 -3.42 9.41
C ILE A 57 -1.26 -4.45 9.25
N ALA A 58 -0.93 -5.74 9.32
CA ALA A 58 -1.90 -6.82 9.24
C ALA A 58 -2.96 -6.75 10.35
N LYS A 59 -2.54 -6.40 11.57
CA LYS A 59 -3.48 -6.20 12.68
C LYS A 59 -4.49 -5.08 12.37
N ILE A 60 -4.02 -3.96 11.87
CA ILE A 60 -4.89 -2.85 11.46
C ILE A 60 -5.85 -3.29 10.35
N ILE A 61 -5.37 -3.97 9.33
CA ILE A 61 -6.20 -4.49 8.25
C ILE A 61 -7.27 -5.44 8.78
N THR A 62 -6.92 -6.30 9.71
CA THR A 62 -7.83 -7.27 10.32
C THR A 62 -8.88 -6.58 11.19
N ASP A 63 -8.51 -5.56 11.95
CA ASP A 63 -9.43 -4.81 12.82
C ASP A 63 -10.43 -3.96 12.00
N TYR A 64 -10.06 -3.52 10.80
CA TYR A 64 -10.91 -2.72 9.91
C TYR A 64 -11.41 -3.58 8.73
N LYS A 65 -12.37 -4.44 9.00
CA LYS A 65 -12.84 -5.53 8.11
C LYS A 65 -13.49 -5.07 6.80
N ASP A 66 -13.98 -3.85 6.75
CA ASP A 66 -14.82 -3.35 5.66
C ASP A 66 -14.03 -2.60 4.58
N TYR A 67 -12.74 -2.92 4.45
CA TYR A 67 -11.83 -2.30 3.48
C TYR A 67 -11.20 -3.35 2.57
N GLU A 68 -11.07 -2.97 1.30
CA GLU A 68 -10.26 -3.68 0.31
C GLU A 68 -8.80 -3.26 0.47
N VAL A 69 -7.87 -4.18 0.24
CA VAL A 69 -6.44 -3.95 0.38
C VAL A 69 -5.75 -4.27 -0.93
N LEU A 70 -5.15 -3.27 -1.55
CA LEU A 70 -4.31 -3.40 -2.73
C LEU A 70 -2.85 -3.20 -2.33
N VAL A 71 -2.00 -4.16 -2.62
CA VAL A 71 -0.54 -4.03 -2.49
C VAL A 71 0.03 -3.71 -3.86
N GLU A 72 0.74 -2.59 -3.97
CA GLU A 72 1.27 -2.05 -5.22
C GLU A 72 2.79 -1.92 -5.13
N GLY A 73 3.51 -2.63 -6.00
CA GLY A 73 4.96 -2.53 -6.12
C GLY A 73 5.38 -1.46 -7.12
N ASN A 74 6.43 -0.71 -6.80
CA ASN A 74 7.01 0.33 -7.63
C ASN A 74 8.54 0.22 -7.62
N THR A 75 9.17 0.44 -8.77
CA THR A 75 10.63 0.41 -8.93
C THR A 75 11.17 1.78 -9.34
N ASP A 76 12.49 1.92 -9.34
CA ASP A 76 13.18 2.96 -10.08
C ASP A 76 13.30 2.57 -11.56
N ASN A 77 14.02 3.37 -12.34
CA ASN A 77 14.22 3.12 -13.79
C ASN A 77 15.47 2.31 -14.12
N VAL A 78 16.17 1.78 -13.13
CA VAL A 78 17.33 0.92 -13.38
C VAL A 78 16.84 -0.42 -13.92
N PRO A 79 17.27 -0.83 -15.12
CA PRO A 79 16.88 -2.12 -15.67
C PRO A 79 17.32 -3.27 -14.78
N ILE A 80 16.46 -4.28 -14.69
CA ILE A 80 16.77 -5.52 -13.98
C ILE A 80 16.52 -6.71 -14.89
N SER A 81 17.42 -7.69 -14.85
CA SER A 81 17.24 -8.98 -15.49
C SER A 81 17.91 -10.05 -14.60
N ARG A 82 17.12 -10.96 -14.08
CA ARG A 82 17.59 -12.07 -13.23
C ARG A 82 16.74 -13.30 -13.55
N PRO A 83 17.13 -14.51 -13.11
CA PRO A 83 16.25 -15.66 -13.23
C PRO A 83 14.85 -15.36 -12.66
N ASN A 84 13.81 -15.61 -13.46
CA ASN A 84 12.40 -15.35 -13.14
C ASN A 84 12.00 -13.87 -13.04
N ILE A 85 12.90 -12.92 -13.32
CA ILE A 85 12.61 -11.49 -13.33
C ILE A 85 13.13 -10.91 -14.66
N ARG A 86 12.23 -10.71 -15.62
CA ARG A 86 12.59 -10.21 -16.96
C ARG A 86 12.85 -8.71 -16.97
N ASN A 87 12.11 -7.97 -16.15
CA ASN A 87 12.07 -6.50 -16.15
C ASN A 87 11.45 -5.96 -14.85
N ASN A 88 11.31 -4.64 -14.78
CA ASN A 88 10.71 -3.99 -13.62
C ASN A 88 9.21 -4.27 -13.45
N TRP A 89 8.49 -4.61 -14.51
CA TRP A 89 7.11 -5.10 -14.38
C TRP A 89 7.05 -6.38 -13.55
N ASP A 90 7.88 -7.35 -13.88
CA ASP A 90 7.97 -8.61 -13.14
C ASP A 90 8.39 -8.39 -11.68
N LEU A 91 9.44 -7.58 -11.47
CA LEU A 91 9.95 -7.31 -10.12
C LEU A 91 8.88 -6.68 -9.24
N SER A 92 8.21 -5.65 -9.72
CA SER A 92 7.18 -4.94 -8.97
C SER A 92 5.98 -5.82 -8.66
N ALA A 93 5.53 -6.62 -9.61
CA ALA A 93 4.40 -7.54 -9.42
C ALA A 93 4.76 -8.68 -8.46
N LEU A 94 5.93 -9.27 -8.56
CA LEU A 94 6.40 -10.33 -7.67
C LEU A 94 6.61 -9.81 -6.25
N ARG A 95 7.13 -8.61 -6.08
CA ARG A 95 7.27 -7.96 -4.77
C ARG A 95 5.93 -7.75 -4.10
N ALA A 96 4.95 -7.20 -4.82
CA ALA A 96 3.59 -7.04 -4.31
C ALA A 96 2.96 -8.40 -3.92
N SER A 97 3.15 -9.42 -4.76
CA SER A 97 2.71 -10.80 -4.48
C SER A 97 3.33 -11.35 -3.21
N SER A 98 4.62 -11.11 -2.97
CA SER A 98 5.29 -11.58 -1.75
C SER A 98 4.69 -10.96 -0.49
N VAL A 99 4.36 -9.68 -0.52
CA VAL A 99 3.70 -8.99 0.61
C VAL A 99 2.29 -9.55 0.83
N VAL A 100 1.50 -9.73 -0.23
CA VAL A 100 0.16 -10.33 -0.13
C VAL A 100 0.22 -11.73 0.48
N GLN A 101 1.16 -12.57 0.03
CA GLN A 101 1.34 -13.91 0.58
C GLN A 101 1.75 -13.89 2.05
N ALA A 102 2.62 -12.96 2.44
CA ALA A 102 3.00 -12.80 3.84
C ALA A 102 1.82 -12.36 4.72
N LEU A 103 1.03 -11.39 4.26
CA LEU A 103 -0.18 -10.93 4.96
C LEU A 103 -1.19 -12.08 5.16
N GLN A 104 -1.38 -12.91 4.15
CA GLN A 104 -2.27 -14.06 4.21
C GLN A 104 -1.71 -15.18 5.09
N ASN A 105 -0.51 -15.66 4.79
CA ASN A 105 0.02 -16.91 5.33
C ASN A 105 0.64 -16.75 6.71
N GLN A 106 1.27 -15.62 6.99
CA GLN A 106 1.95 -15.37 8.27
C GLN A 106 1.09 -14.58 9.24
N TYR A 107 0.24 -13.69 8.75
CA TYR A 107 -0.50 -12.75 9.61
C TYR A 107 -2.01 -12.91 9.53
N GLY A 108 -2.52 -13.89 8.80
CA GLY A 108 -3.93 -14.30 8.84
C GLY A 108 -4.93 -13.32 8.21
N VAL A 109 -4.48 -12.44 7.31
CA VAL A 109 -5.39 -11.56 6.59
C VAL A 109 -6.23 -12.37 5.59
N ASP A 110 -7.53 -12.11 5.52
CA ASP A 110 -8.44 -12.78 4.59
C ASP A 110 -8.00 -12.50 3.13
N PRO A 111 -7.63 -13.54 2.36
CA PRO A 111 -7.15 -13.35 0.99
C PRO A 111 -8.19 -12.77 0.04
N LYS A 112 -9.47 -12.88 0.34
CA LYS A 112 -10.54 -12.27 -0.46
C LYS A 112 -10.49 -10.75 -0.50
N ARG A 113 -9.82 -10.15 0.47
CA ARG A 113 -9.63 -8.70 0.58
C ARG A 113 -8.36 -8.20 -0.09
N LEU A 114 -7.47 -9.10 -0.52
CA LEU A 114 -6.13 -8.78 -0.98
C LEU A 114 -6.02 -8.82 -2.49
N SER A 115 -5.34 -7.82 -3.05
CA SER A 115 -4.91 -7.78 -4.45
C SER A 115 -3.46 -7.35 -4.53
N ALA A 116 -2.73 -7.86 -5.51
CA ALA A 116 -1.35 -7.49 -5.79
C ALA A 116 -1.25 -6.86 -7.16
N ALA A 117 -0.53 -5.74 -7.29
CA ALA A 117 -0.30 -5.06 -8.54
C ALA A 117 1.15 -4.60 -8.68
N GLY A 118 1.67 -4.65 -9.90
CA GLY A 118 2.97 -4.09 -10.24
C GLY A 118 2.83 -2.89 -11.16
N ARG A 119 3.48 -1.78 -10.81
CA ARG A 119 3.51 -0.55 -11.61
C ARG A 119 4.80 -0.39 -12.40
N GLY A 120 5.77 -1.25 -12.20
CA GLY A 120 7.09 -1.10 -12.79
C GLY A 120 7.75 0.21 -12.37
N GLU A 121 8.45 0.85 -13.32
CA GLU A 121 9.10 2.16 -13.13
C GLU A 121 8.19 3.36 -13.45
N TYR A 122 6.95 3.12 -13.87
CA TYR A 122 6.08 4.10 -14.52
C TYR A 122 5.19 4.89 -13.57
N ASN A 123 5.41 4.78 -12.27
CA ASN A 123 4.69 5.53 -11.25
C ASN A 123 5.67 6.22 -10.27
N PRO A 124 6.62 7.03 -10.77
CA PRO A 124 7.63 7.63 -9.91
C PRO A 124 7.04 8.72 -9.02
N LEU A 125 7.56 8.85 -7.79
CA LEU A 125 7.28 9.97 -6.89
C LEU A 125 8.13 11.20 -7.24
N THR A 126 9.32 10.97 -7.76
CA THR A 126 10.31 11.97 -8.11
C THR A 126 11.11 11.47 -9.33
N ASP A 127 12.01 12.29 -9.86
CA ASP A 127 12.88 11.85 -10.94
C ASP A 127 13.89 10.78 -10.46
N ASN A 128 14.47 10.06 -11.42
CA ASN A 128 15.47 9.02 -11.18
C ASN A 128 16.91 9.50 -11.40
N ASP A 129 17.15 10.81 -11.39
CA ASP A 129 18.45 11.39 -11.72
C ASP A 129 19.44 11.30 -10.55
N THR A 130 18.95 11.12 -9.33
CA THR A 130 19.76 11.00 -8.12
C THR A 130 19.53 9.65 -7.42
N GLU A 131 20.50 9.19 -6.64
CA GLU A 131 20.33 7.99 -5.81
C GLU A 131 19.20 8.14 -4.80
N LEU A 132 19.03 9.32 -4.22
CA LEU A 132 17.92 9.61 -3.31
C LEU A 132 16.57 9.52 -4.02
N GLY A 133 16.47 10.05 -5.25
CA GLY A 133 15.25 9.98 -6.05
C GLY A 133 14.88 8.53 -6.39
N LYS A 134 15.86 7.75 -6.85
CA LYS A 134 15.67 6.32 -7.11
C LYS A 134 15.22 5.57 -5.86
N GLN A 135 15.83 5.83 -4.72
CA GLN A 135 15.47 5.20 -3.45
C GLN A 135 14.02 5.50 -3.06
N ARG A 136 13.55 6.72 -3.25
CA ARG A 136 12.16 7.10 -3.00
C ARG A 136 11.19 6.42 -3.95
N ASN A 137 11.58 6.20 -5.20
CA ASN A 137 10.76 5.53 -6.20
C ASN A 137 10.63 4.03 -5.93
N ARG A 138 11.66 3.39 -5.33
CA ARG A 138 11.63 1.99 -4.91
C ARG A 138 10.81 1.83 -3.64
N ARG A 139 9.53 1.60 -3.80
CA ARG A 139 8.59 1.48 -2.68
C ARG A 139 7.48 0.49 -2.97
N THR A 140 6.89 -0.03 -1.92
CA THR A 140 5.65 -0.78 -1.97
C THR A 140 4.57 0.00 -1.22
N GLN A 141 3.43 0.18 -1.83
CA GLN A 141 2.29 0.84 -1.19
C GLN A 141 1.22 -0.18 -0.83
N ILE A 142 0.73 -0.09 0.39
CA ILE A 142 -0.46 -0.81 0.82
C ILE A 142 -1.60 0.21 0.84
N ILE A 143 -2.58 0.01 -0.04
CA ILE A 143 -3.67 0.95 -0.29
C ILE A 143 -4.95 0.33 0.29
N ILE A 144 -5.52 0.99 1.30
CA ILE A 144 -6.70 0.52 2.01
C ILE A 144 -7.88 1.39 1.62
N THR A 145 -8.84 0.79 0.92
CA THR A 145 -9.98 1.48 0.32
C THR A 145 -11.30 0.96 0.88
N PRO A 146 -12.26 1.80 1.22
CA PRO A 146 -13.60 1.34 1.57
C PRO A 146 -14.19 0.47 0.45
N LYS A 147 -14.88 -0.60 0.81
CA LYS A 147 -15.58 -1.44 -0.16
C LYS A 147 -16.61 -0.62 -0.93
N LEU A 148 -16.79 -0.92 -2.21
CA LEU A 148 -17.69 -0.20 -3.10
C LEU A 148 -19.12 -0.16 -2.55
N ASP A 149 -19.62 -1.26 -2.01
CA ASP A 149 -20.96 -1.34 -1.43
C ASP A 149 -21.18 -0.32 -0.31
N GLN A 150 -20.19 -0.14 0.56
CA GLN A 150 -20.23 0.85 1.64
C GLN A 150 -20.16 2.27 1.11
N PHE A 151 -19.37 2.49 0.07
CA PHE A 151 -19.29 3.79 -0.59
C PHE A 151 -20.64 4.18 -1.21
N LEU A 152 -21.30 3.24 -1.86
CA LEU A 152 -22.65 3.44 -2.42
C LEU A 152 -23.68 3.70 -1.33
N GLU A 153 -23.64 2.94 -0.21
CA GLU A 153 -24.51 3.21 0.94
C GLU A 153 -24.31 4.61 1.51
N LEU A 154 -23.09 5.11 1.56
CA LEU A 154 -22.78 6.45 2.03
C LEU A 154 -23.36 7.52 1.10
N ILE A 155 -23.35 7.29 -0.21
CA ILE A 155 -23.99 8.18 -1.18
C ILE A 155 -25.50 8.19 -1.01
N ASP A 156 -26.12 7.02 -0.85
CA ASP A 156 -27.56 6.88 -0.67
C ASP A 156 -28.07 7.51 0.63
N LYS A 157 -27.21 7.60 1.65
CA LYS A 157 -27.50 8.24 2.94
C LYS A 157 -27.16 9.72 2.98
N ALA A 158 -26.48 10.26 1.95
CA ALA A 158 -26.22 11.68 1.88
C ALA A 158 -27.54 12.44 1.72
N PRO A 159 -27.78 13.56 2.46
CA PRO A 159 -28.99 14.34 2.27
C PRO A 159 -29.03 14.83 0.83
N GLU A 160 -30.19 14.66 0.18
CA GLU A 160 -30.44 15.29 -1.11
C GLU A 160 -30.22 16.80 -0.94
N ALA A 161 -29.41 17.40 -1.80
CA ALA A 161 -29.29 18.81 -1.83
C ALA A 161 -30.73 19.36 -2.09
N GLU A 162 -31.27 20.08 -1.10
CA GLU A 162 -32.59 20.74 -1.26
C GLU A 162 -32.54 21.52 -2.57
N GLY A 163 -33.39 21.12 -3.49
CA GLY A 163 -33.50 21.78 -4.77
C GLY A 163 -33.75 23.27 -4.55
N GLU A 164 -32.97 24.08 -5.19
CA GLU A 164 -33.24 25.52 -5.27
C GLU A 164 -34.69 25.69 -5.70
N GLU A 165 -35.50 26.14 -4.76
CA GLU A 165 -36.83 26.60 -5.02
C GLU A 165 -36.72 27.78 -5.98
N LYS A 166 -37.17 27.61 -7.20
CA LYS A 166 -37.26 28.68 -8.16
C LYS A 166 -38.19 29.76 -7.59
N ALA A 167 -37.61 30.87 -7.23
CA ALA A 167 -38.37 32.10 -7.02
C ALA A 167 -38.95 32.56 -8.37
N GLU A 168 -40.27 32.71 -8.43
CA GLU A 168 -41.01 33.40 -9.49
C GLU A 168 -40.60 34.88 -9.58
#